data_c505f6f9817766fcb3b481f7354a8865
#
_entry.id   c505f6f9817766fcb3b481f7354a8865
#
_cell.length_a   1.000
_cell.length_b   1.000
_cell.length_c   1.000
_cell.angle_alpha   90.00
_cell.angle_beta   90.00
_cell.angle_gamma   90.00
#
_symmetry.space_group_name_H-M   'P 1'
#
loop_
_entity.id
_entity.type
_entity.pdbx_description
1 polymer ?
#
loop_
_entity_poly.entity_id
_entity_poly.type
_entity_poly.pdbx_seq_one_letter_code
_entity_poly.pdbx_strand_id
1 'polypeptide(L)'
;MKNILLILAHPNEESLNHYIASLIKDEMSKKNYVEYIDLYKSDYQQGFYKLENENTKERIYFQDKITKADEIIFVFPYWWGSIPAILKNWLDWNFSTNFAYSYENSKPKGLLKNKKVTVFTTTGAPKFYYDLTGANRRLKNMWKEQIINFCGMELSSFNIFGGIDTKIKNINKIKNRVINIVNT
;
A
#
# COMPACT_ATOMS: atom_id res chain seq x y z
N MET A 1 -0.19 15.81 14.87
CA MET A 1 0.61 14.59 14.72
C MET A 1 -0.33 13.50 14.27
N LYS A 2 -0.05 12.83 13.15
CA LYS A 2 -0.88 11.75 12.58
C LYS A 2 -0.31 10.38 12.93
N ASN A 3 -1.16 9.37 12.91
CA ASN A 3 -0.77 7.96 12.93
C ASN A 3 -0.67 7.46 11.49
N ILE A 4 0.51 7.07 11.06
CA ILE A 4 0.80 6.58 9.71
C ILE A 4 1.05 5.07 9.79
N LEU A 5 0.33 4.30 8.98
CA LEU A 5 0.60 2.88 8.78
C LEU A 5 1.32 2.70 7.44
N LEU A 6 2.61 2.42 7.49
CA LEU A 6 3.45 2.18 6.32
C LEU A 6 3.63 0.68 6.09
N ILE A 7 3.12 0.19 4.97
CA ILE A 7 3.14 -1.23 4.59
C ILE A 7 4.04 -1.44 3.39
N LEU A 8 5.05 -2.28 3.55
CA LEU A 8 5.96 -2.69 2.50
C LEU A 8 5.71 -4.15 2.09
N ALA A 9 5.69 -4.40 0.78
CA ALA A 9 5.58 -5.75 0.22
C ALA A 9 6.66 -5.99 -0.84
N HIS A 10 7.90 -6.33 -0.42
CA HIS A 10 8.98 -6.73 -1.33
C HIS A 10 9.93 -7.71 -0.64
N PRO A 11 10.28 -8.89 -1.27
CA PRO A 11 11.09 -9.93 -0.62
C PRO A 11 12.58 -9.58 -0.52
N ASN A 12 13.10 -8.71 -1.38
CA ASN A 12 14.52 -8.33 -1.40
C ASN A 12 14.73 -7.00 -0.68
N GLU A 13 15.53 -7.01 0.38
CA GLU A 13 15.87 -5.86 1.20
C GLU A 13 16.66 -4.78 0.45
N GLU A 14 17.43 -5.14 -0.55
CA GLU A 14 18.19 -4.19 -1.37
C GLU A 14 17.35 -3.54 -2.48
N SER A 15 16.05 -3.81 -2.49
CA SER A 15 15.16 -3.29 -3.52
C SER A 15 14.92 -1.79 -3.40
N LEU A 16 14.56 -1.16 -4.53
CA LEU A 16 14.10 0.21 -4.55
C LEU A 16 12.86 0.42 -3.66
N ASN A 17 12.01 -0.60 -3.49
CA ASN A 17 10.84 -0.50 -2.60
C ASN A 17 11.26 -0.35 -1.14
N HIS A 18 12.26 -1.10 -0.66
CA HIS A 18 12.81 -0.91 0.69
C HIS A 18 13.43 0.46 0.86
N TYR A 19 14.19 0.93 -0.13
CA TYR A 19 14.76 2.27 -0.10
C TYR A 19 13.68 3.36 -0.03
N ILE A 20 12.62 3.26 -0.83
CA ILE A 20 11.48 4.19 -0.79
C ILE A 20 10.80 4.13 0.58
N ALA A 21 10.51 2.94 1.10
CA ALA A 21 9.87 2.78 2.41
C ALA A 21 10.73 3.36 3.56
N SER A 22 12.05 3.17 3.52
CA SER A 22 12.98 3.79 4.48
C SER A 22 12.92 5.32 4.43
N LEU A 23 12.98 5.91 3.24
CA LEU A 23 12.88 7.36 3.07
C LEU A 23 11.55 7.92 3.62
N ILE A 24 10.44 7.23 3.34
CA ILE A 24 9.11 7.61 3.85
C ILE A 24 9.10 7.55 5.37
N LYS A 25 9.56 6.44 5.94
CA LYS A 25 9.63 6.24 7.39
C LYS A 25 10.44 7.35 8.06
N ASP A 26 11.66 7.58 7.57
CA ASP A 26 12.58 8.58 8.14
C ASP A 26 12.01 10.00 8.06
N GLU A 27 11.39 10.36 6.93
CA GLU A 27 10.85 11.70 6.73
C GLU A 27 9.57 11.93 7.54
N MET A 28 8.64 10.98 7.51
CA MET A 28 7.36 11.14 8.20
C MET A 28 7.48 11.01 9.72
N SER A 29 8.43 10.23 10.24
CA SER A 29 8.68 10.11 11.68
C SER A 29 9.16 11.40 12.34
N LYS A 30 9.58 12.40 11.57
CA LYS A 30 9.96 13.72 12.10
C LYS A 30 8.76 14.46 12.71
N LYS A 31 7.54 14.19 12.24
CA LYS A 31 6.33 14.94 12.63
C LYS A 31 5.13 14.05 12.99
N ASN A 32 5.23 12.73 12.78
CA ASN A 32 4.13 11.79 12.93
C ASN A 32 4.59 10.53 13.66
N TYR A 33 3.64 9.76 14.19
CA TYR A 33 3.89 8.39 14.61
C TYR A 33 3.80 7.48 13.37
N VAL A 34 4.85 6.71 13.10
CA VAL A 34 4.91 5.81 11.94
C VAL A 34 5.04 4.37 12.41
N GLU A 35 3.99 3.61 12.20
CA GLU A 35 4.01 2.14 12.33
C GLU A 35 4.46 1.56 10.98
N TYR A 36 5.61 0.88 10.97
CA TYR A 36 6.17 0.28 9.76
C TYR A 36 6.02 -1.24 9.79
N ILE A 37 5.42 -1.80 8.76
CA ILE A 37 5.21 -3.23 8.58
C ILE A 37 5.82 -3.67 7.25
N ASP A 38 6.84 -4.53 7.34
CA ASP A 38 7.35 -5.29 6.20
C ASP A 38 6.63 -6.65 6.17
N LEU A 39 5.80 -6.88 5.16
CA LEU A 39 4.97 -8.08 5.09
C LEU A 39 5.78 -9.38 4.94
N TYR A 40 7.02 -9.31 4.43
CA TYR A 40 7.91 -10.47 4.33
C TYR A 40 8.66 -10.77 5.63
N LYS A 41 8.70 -9.82 6.59
CA LYS A 41 9.43 -9.94 7.86
C LYS A 41 8.54 -9.84 9.10
N SER A 42 7.25 -9.62 8.92
CA SER A 42 6.31 -9.51 10.04
C SER A 42 6.28 -10.82 10.84
N ASP A 43 6.34 -10.71 12.17
CA ASP A 43 6.12 -11.83 13.08
C ASP A 43 4.68 -12.36 13.01
N TYR A 44 3.77 -11.55 12.50
CA TYR A 44 2.36 -11.90 12.27
C TYR A 44 2.16 -12.38 10.83
N GLN A 45 2.62 -13.59 10.54
CA GLN A 45 2.48 -14.20 9.21
C GLN A 45 1.05 -14.72 9.02
N GLN A 46 0.34 -14.17 8.04
CA GLN A 46 -0.97 -14.66 7.64
C GLN A 46 -0.78 -15.71 6.53
N GLY A 47 -1.14 -16.97 6.77
CA GLY A 47 -1.26 -17.99 5.74
C GLY A 47 -2.24 -17.57 4.65
N PHE A 48 -2.42 -18.38 3.60
CA PHE A 48 -3.43 -18.08 2.59
C PHE A 48 -4.81 -17.93 3.22
N TYR A 49 -5.54 -16.88 2.77
CA TYR A 49 -6.87 -16.57 3.28
C TYR A 49 -7.82 -17.77 3.12
N LYS A 50 -8.51 -18.10 4.21
CA LYS A 50 -9.57 -19.13 4.28
C LYS A 50 -10.76 -18.56 5.02
N LEU A 51 -11.97 -18.76 4.50
CA LEU A 51 -13.21 -18.28 5.10
C LEU A 51 -13.45 -18.76 6.55
N GLU A 52 -12.91 -19.93 6.88
CA GLU A 52 -13.12 -20.57 8.19
C GLU A 52 -12.38 -19.91 9.36
N ASN A 53 -11.41 -19.05 9.09
CA ASN A 53 -10.50 -18.46 10.09
C ASN A 53 -10.76 -16.96 10.31
N GLU A 54 -11.99 -16.57 10.64
CA GLU A 54 -12.35 -15.15 10.68
C GLU A 54 -11.70 -14.31 11.80
N ASN A 55 -11.25 -14.91 12.90
CA ASN A 55 -10.73 -14.17 14.06
C ASN A 55 -9.35 -14.66 14.51
N THR A 56 -8.35 -14.62 13.63
CA THR A 56 -6.98 -14.92 14.03
C THR A 56 -6.36 -13.73 14.80
N LYS A 57 -5.35 -14.04 15.64
CA LYS A 57 -4.57 -13.00 16.36
C LYS A 57 -3.93 -12.02 15.38
N GLU A 58 -3.47 -12.52 14.24
CA GLU A 58 -2.84 -11.74 13.18
C GLU A 58 -3.82 -10.75 12.56
N ARG A 59 -5.06 -11.18 12.28
CA ARG A 59 -6.11 -10.31 11.76
C ARG A 59 -6.48 -9.21 12.73
N ILE A 60 -6.69 -9.56 14.00
CA ILE A 60 -6.99 -8.59 15.07
C ILE A 60 -5.85 -7.57 15.17
N TYR A 61 -4.59 -8.02 15.14
CA TYR A 61 -3.43 -7.14 15.17
C TYR A 61 -3.44 -6.14 14.01
N PHE A 62 -3.57 -6.61 12.77
CA PHE A 62 -3.54 -5.71 11.61
C PHE A 62 -4.76 -4.79 11.54
N GLN A 63 -5.94 -5.27 11.89
CA GLN A 63 -7.15 -4.43 11.92
C GLN A 63 -7.06 -3.35 13.00
N ASP A 64 -6.45 -3.61 14.14
CA ASP A 64 -6.14 -2.59 15.16
C ASP A 64 -5.22 -1.49 14.60
N LYS A 65 -4.15 -1.87 13.88
CA LYS A 65 -3.24 -0.91 13.22
C LYS A 65 -3.97 -0.09 12.15
N ILE A 66 -4.80 -0.72 11.32
CA ILE A 66 -5.63 -0.04 10.32
C ILE A 66 -6.59 0.94 11.01
N THR A 67 -7.24 0.53 12.11
CA THR A 67 -8.20 1.36 12.84
C THR A 67 -7.54 2.63 13.39
N LYS A 68 -6.35 2.52 13.96
CA LYS A 68 -5.60 3.63 14.55
C LYS A 68 -4.98 4.59 13.52
N ALA A 69 -4.78 4.12 12.30
CA ALA A 69 -4.12 4.93 11.27
C ALA A 69 -5.03 6.06 10.75
N ASP A 70 -4.48 7.26 10.63
CA ASP A 70 -5.07 8.38 9.89
C ASP A 70 -4.75 8.26 8.39
N GLU A 71 -3.57 7.72 8.09
CA GLU A 71 -3.10 7.50 6.72
C GLU A 71 -2.43 6.13 6.58
N ILE A 72 -2.72 5.44 5.47
CA ILE A 72 -2.09 4.16 5.12
C ILE A 72 -1.23 4.38 3.87
N ILE A 73 0.03 4.00 3.95
CA ILE A 73 0.96 4.11 2.82
C ILE A 73 1.36 2.70 2.39
N PHE A 74 1.14 2.40 1.12
CA PHE A 74 1.54 1.13 0.52
C PHE A 74 2.76 1.32 -0.37
N VAL A 75 3.78 0.45 -0.20
CA VAL A 75 4.99 0.40 -1.04
C VAL A 75 5.17 -1.01 -1.58
N PHE A 76 5.10 -1.18 -2.90
CA PHE A 76 5.17 -2.49 -3.53
C PHE A 76 5.61 -2.43 -5.01
N PRO A 77 6.14 -3.53 -5.59
CA PRO A 77 6.42 -3.62 -7.01
C PRO A 77 5.15 -3.97 -7.81
N TYR A 78 5.05 -3.46 -9.02
CA TYR A 78 4.02 -3.83 -9.98
C TYR A 78 4.48 -5.06 -10.77
N TRP A 79 4.04 -6.24 -10.37
CA TRP A 79 4.43 -7.53 -10.96
C TRP A 79 3.25 -8.18 -11.67
N TRP A 80 3.51 -8.69 -12.86
CA TRP A 80 2.52 -9.47 -13.63
C TRP A 80 1.17 -8.77 -13.79
N GLY A 81 1.20 -7.47 -13.98
CA GLY A 81 -0.03 -6.69 -14.15
C GLY A 81 -0.83 -6.47 -12.86
N SER A 82 -0.25 -6.77 -11.67
CA SER A 82 -0.93 -6.71 -10.39
C SER A 82 0.02 -6.35 -9.24
N ILE A 83 -0.40 -6.63 -8.02
CA ILE A 83 0.33 -6.47 -6.77
C ILE A 83 0.95 -7.80 -6.32
N PRO A 84 2.00 -7.79 -5.47
CA PRO A 84 2.55 -9.01 -4.91
C PRO A 84 1.49 -9.87 -4.20
N ALA A 85 1.60 -11.19 -4.33
CA ALA A 85 0.65 -12.13 -3.73
C ALA A 85 0.50 -11.93 -2.20
N ILE A 86 1.60 -11.66 -1.50
CA ILE A 86 1.56 -11.41 -0.05
C ILE A 86 0.72 -10.16 0.29
N LEU A 87 0.80 -9.09 -0.53
CA LEU A 87 -0.02 -7.89 -0.32
C LEU A 87 -1.49 -8.16 -0.62
N LYS A 88 -1.77 -8.92 -1.70
CA LYS A 88 -3.15 -9.32 -2.01
C LYS A 88 -3.74 -10.16 -0.87
N ASN A 89 -2.98 -11.14 -0.39
CA ASN A 89 -3.39 -11.97 0.74
C ASN A 89 -3.63 -11.14 2.01
N TRP A 90 -2.76 -10.15 2.28
CA TRP A 90 -2.94 -9.24 3.40
C TRP A 90 -4.22 -8.39 3.28
N LEU A 91 -4.54 -7.91 2.08
CA LEU A 91 -5.80 -7.20 1.82
C LEU A 91 -7.01 -8.12 2.04
N ASP A 92 -6.98 -9.35 1.54
CA ASP A 92 -8.07 -10.32 1.67
C ASP A 92 -8.36 -10.67 3.14
N TRP A 93 -7.32 -10.81 3.96
CA TRP A 93 -7.47 -11.04 5.38
C TRP A 93 -8.03 -9.85 6.13
N ASN A 94 -7.53 -8.67 5.86
CA ASN A 94 -7.71 -7.51 6.74
C ASN A 94 -8.83 -6.57 6.29
N PHE A 95 -9.11 -6.49 4.97
CA PHE A 95 -10.21 -5.66 4.44
C PHE A 95 -11.51 -6.47 4.33
N SER A 96 -11.91 -7.03 5.45
CA SER A 96 -13.05 -7.95 5.51
C SER A 96 -14.40 -7.25 5.64
N THR A 97 -15.46 -8.00 5.37
CA THR A 97 -16.85 -7.60 5.64
C THR A 97 -17.02 -7.24 7.13
N ASN A 98 -17.82 -6.24 7.41
CA ASN A 98 -18.11 -5.66 8.74
C ASN A 98 -16.91 -4.96 9.41
N PHE A 99 -15.74 -4.92 8.75
CA PHE A 99 -14.61 -4.11 9.17
C PHE A 99 -14.28 -3.01 8.15
N ALA A 100 -13.96 -3.37 6.93
CA ALA A 100 -13.62 -2.40 5.89
C ALA A 100 -14.84 -1.93 5.08
N TYR A 101 -15.81 -2.79 4.93
CA TYR A 101 -17.06 -2.51 4.23
C TYR A 101 -18.22 -3.36 4.80
N SER A 102 -19.45 -2.94 4.50
CA SER A 102 -20.68 -3.70 4.75
C SER A 102 -21.64 -3.56 3.57
N TYR A 103 -22.74 -4.29 3.62
CA TYR A 103 -23.84 -4.12 2.66
C TYR A 103 -25.07 -3.60 3.37
N GLU A 104 -25.63 -2.48 2.88
CA GLU A 104 -26.92 -1.93 3.31
C GLU A 104 -27.86 -1.91 2.11
N ASN A 105 -29.00 -2.58 2.20
CA ASN A 105 -29.95 -2.73 1.09
C ASN A 105 -29.29 -3.18 -0.23
N SER A 106 -28.42 -4.21 -0.15
CA SER A 106 -27.64 -4.75 -1.26
C SER A 106 -26.63 -3.78 -1.91
N LYS A 107 -26.39 -2.62 -1.30
CA LYS A 107 -25.38 -1.66 -1.76
C LYS A 107 -24.17 -1.68 -0.84
N PRO A 108 -22.95 -1.66 -1.41
CA PRO A 108 -21.73 -1.60 -0.61
C PRO A 108 -21.61 -0.26 0.12
N LYS A 109 -21.17 -0.31 1.36
CA LYS A 109 -20.90 0.85 2.21
C LYS A 109 -19.50 0.70 2.82
N GLY A 110 -18.59 1.61 2.47
CA GLY A 110 -17.26 1.65 3.06
C GLY A 110 -17.28 2.11 4.52
N LEU A 111 -16.54 1.43 5.37
CA LEU A 111 -16.49 1.67 6.81
C LEU A 111 -15.21 2.38 7.28
N LEU A 112 -14.13 2.36 6.48
CA LEU A 112 -12.84 2.98 6.80
C LEU A 112 -12.81 4.48 6.42
N LYS A 113 -13.83 5.22 6.85
CA LYS A 113 -13.97 6.64 6.56
C LYS A 113 -12.87 7.47 7.23
N ASN A 114 -12.59 8.64 6.65
CA ASN A 114 -11.60 9.61 7.13
C ASN A 114 -10.16 9.11 7.10
N LYS A 115 -9.87 8.02 6.41
CA LYS A 115 -8.51 7.51 6.21
C LYS A 115 -8.01 7.89 4.83
N LYS A 116 -6.79 8.41 4.77
CA LYS A 116 -6.08 8.71 3.53
C LYS A 116 -5.21 7.54 3.11
N VAL A 117 -5.06 7.36 1.80
CA VAL A 117 -4.18 6.32 1.26
C VAL A 117 -3.22 6.93 0.25
N THR A 118 -1.94 6.66 0.44
CA THR A 118 -0.87 7.00 -0.51
C THR A 118 -0.22 5.71 -1.01
N VAL A 119 -0.04 5.61 -2.33
CA VAL A 119 0.55 4.43 -2.95
C VAL A 119 1.85 4.79 -3.65
N PHE A 120 2.89 3.99 -3.37
CA PHE A 120 4.17 4.00 -4.08
C PHE A 120 4.38 2.64 -4.73
N THR A 121 4.54 2.61 -6.05
CA THR A 121 4.79 1.37 -6.78
C THR A 121 5.94 1.51 -7.75
N THR A 122 6.68 0.44 -7.95
CA THR A 122 7.82 0.40 -8.87
C THR A 122 7.53 -0.52 -10.05
N THR A 123 8.07 -0.19 -11.22
CA THR A 123 7.93 -1.01 -12.44
C THR A 123 9.30 -1.26 -13.07
N GLY A 124 9.55 -2.48 -13.57
CA GLY A 124 10.77 -2.83 -14.27
C GLY A 124 10.97 -1.98 -15.52
N ALA A 125 10.03 -2.01 -16.44
CA ALA A 125 10.08 -1.20 -17.65
C ALA A 125 9.84 0.30 -17.36
N PRO A 126 10.29 1.19 -18.26
CA PRO A 126 10.07 2.62 -18.13
C PRO A 126 8.60 2.99 -18.00
N LYS A 127 8.30 3.99 -17.18
CA LYS A 127 6.93 4.43 -16.89
C LYS A 127 6.12 4.76 -18.16
N PHE A 128 6.74 5.39 -19.17
CA PHE A 128 6.06 5.78 -20.41
C PHE A 128 5.49 4.58 -21.16
N TYR A 129 6.14 3.43 -21.14
CA TYR A 129 5.66 2.20 -21.78
C TYR A 129 4.36 1.72 -21.12
N TYR A 130 4.32 1.71 -19.80
CA TYR A 130 3.12 1.34 -19.05
C TYR A 130 2.00 2.40 -19.17
N ASP A 131 2.35 3.67 -19.36
CA ASP A 131 1.37 4.72 -19.64
C ASP A 131 0.74 4.52 -21.04
N LEU A 132 1.57 4.24 -22.05
CA LEU A 132 1.11 4.01 -23.43
C LEU A 132 0.18 2.80 -23.55
N THR A 133 0.51 1.69 -22.85
CA THR A 133 -0.33 0.48 -22.83
C THR A 133 -1.54 0.60 -21.89
N GLY A 134 -1.66 1.70 -21.15
CA GLY A 134 -2.71 1.93 -20.16
C GLY A 134 -2.58 1.09 -18.89
N ALA A 135 -1.48 0.36 -18.70
CA ALA A 135 -1.28 -0.51 -17.54
C ALA A 135 -1.26 0.29 -16.23
N ASN A 136 -0.57 1.44 -16.20
CA ASN A 136 -0.53 2.31 -15.03
C ASN A 136 -1.91 2.84 -14.65
N ARG A 137 -2.72 3.22 -15.65
CA ARG A 137 -4.09 3.69 -15.42
C ARG A 137 -4.98 2.57 -14.87
N ARG A 138 -4.87 1.34 -15.40
CA ARG A 138 -5.63 0.19 -14.88
C ARG A 138 -5.29 -0.11 -13.43
N LEU A 139 -3.99 -0.16 -13.09
CA LEU A 139 -3.54 -0.38 -11.72
C LEU A 139 -4.06 0.71 -10.77
N LYS A 140 -3.89 1.98 -11.14
CA LYS A 140 -4.38 3.11 -10.34
C LYS A 140 -5.90 3.06 -10.13
N ASN A 141 -6.67 2.76 -11.20
CA ASN A 141 -8.12 2.70 -11.11
C ASN A 141 -8.59 1.51 -10.26
N MET A 142 -7.95 0.35 -10.38
CA MET A 142 -8.23 -0.80 -9.52
C MET A 142 -8.04 -0.42 -8.03
N TRP A 143 -6.92 0.20 -7.69
CA TRP A 143 -6.67 0.65 -6.32
C TRP A 143 -7.70 1.67 -5.87
N LYS A 144 -7.91 2.71 -6.67
CA LYS A 144 -8.80 3.81 -6.33
C LYS A 144 -10.25 3.33 -6.14
N GLU A 145 -10.80 2.64 -7.14
CA GLU A 145 -12.23 2.36 -7.15
C GLU A 145 -12.59 1.07 -6.40
N GLN A 146 -11.77 0.00 -6.57
CA GLN A 146 -12.13 -1.33 -6.07
C GLN A 146 -11.58 -1.64 -4.69
N ILE A 147 -10.60 -0.86 -4.19
CA ILE A 147 -10.03 -1.06 -2.87
C ILE A 147 -10.31 0.16 -1.99
N ILE A 148 -9.83 1.34 -2.38
CA ILE A 148 -9.83 2.52 -1.52
C ILE A 148 -11.23 3.10 -1.38
N ASN A 149 -11.86 3.51 -2.48
CA ASN A 149 -13.22 4.08 -2.45
C ASN A 149 -14.25 3.06 -1.96
N PHE A 150 -14.10 1.78 -2.36
CA PHE A 150 -14.98 0.71 -1.92
C PHE A 150 -15.00 0.57 -0.38
N CYS A 151 -13.84 0.74 0.26
CA CYS A 151 -13.73 0.72 1.72
C CYS A 151 -14.06 2.06 2.40
N GLY A 152 -14.37 3.11 1.63
CA GLY A 152 -14.71 4.44 2.16
C GLY A 152 -13.52 5.32 2.49
N MET A 153 -12.31 4.93 2.06
CA MET A 153 -11.08 5.71 2.19
C MET A 153 -10.92 6.70 1.04
N GLU A 154 -9.95 7.62 1.15
CA GLU A 154 -9.60 8.60 0.14
C GLU A 154 -8.20 8.34 -0.42
N LEU A 155 -8.05 8.27 -1.76
CA LEU A 155 -6.74 8.20 -2.40
C LEU A 155 -6.09 9.58 -2.45
N SER A 156 -5.08 9.83 -1.62
CA SER A 156 -4.29 11.06 -1.63
C SER A 156 -3.36 11.14 -2.85
N SER A 157 -2.57 10.10 -3.09
CA SER A 157 -1.71 10.05 -4.26
C SER A 157 -1.37 8.62 -4.70
N PHE A 158 -1.10 8.45 -6.00
CA PHE A 158 -0.65 7.18 -6.59
C PHE A 158 0.62 7.41 -7.40
N ASN A 159 1.74 6.91 -6.89
CA ASN A 159 3.07 7.28 -7.34
C ASN A 159 3.79 6.09 -7.97
N ILE A 160 4.14 6.20 -9.24
CA ILE A 160 4.80 5.13 -10.01
C ILE A 160 6.24 5.53 -10.32
N PHE A 161 7.17 4.63 -9.99
CA PHE A 161 8.61 4.74 -10.26
C PHE A 161 9.00 3.65 -11.26
N GLY A 162 9.22 4.04 -12.51
CA GLY A 162 9.51 3.11 -13.61
C GLY A 162 10.98 3.02 -13.95
N GLY A 163 11.36 1.95 -14.69
CA GLY A 163 12.70 1.76 -15.24
C GLY A 163 13.72 1.25 -14.22
N ILE A 164 13.29 0.47 -13.24
CA ILE A 164 14.18 -0.06 -12.18
C ILE A 164 15.11 -1.18 -12.68
N ASP A 165 14.78 -1.88 -13.78
CA ASP A 165 15.63 -2.90 -14.38
C ASP A 165 16.82 -2.29 -15.16
N THR A 166 16.72 -1.01 -15.48
CA THR A 166 17.86 -0.25 -15.99
C THR A 166 18.60 0.35 -14.79
N LYS A 167 19.94 0.26 -14.76
CA LYS A 167 20.74 0.83 -13.68
C LYS A 167 20.18 2.18 -13.26
N ILE A 168 19.75 2.29 -12.00
CA ILE A 168 19.13 3.51 -11.46
C ILE A 168 20.14 4.65 -11.58
N LYS A 169 20.02 5.43 -12.64
CA LYS A 169 20.99 6.48 -12.98
C LYS A 169 20.96 7.68 -12.04
N ASN A 170 19.89 7.83 -11.24
CA ASN A 170 19.76 9.01 -10.39
C ASN A 170 18.90 8.75 -9.15
N ILE A 171 19.51 8.10 -8.15
CA ILE A 171 18.86 7.80 -6.86
C ILE A 171 18.42 9.10 -6.12
N ASN A 172 19.17 10.20 -6.29
CA ASN A 172 18.83 11.48 -5.66
C ASN A 172 17.52 12.06 -6.22
N LYS A 173 17.23 11.85 -7.51
CA LYS A 173 15.95 12.27 -8.10
C LYS A 173 14.78 11.51 -7.48
N ILE A 174 14.96 10.21 -7.23
CA ILE A 174 13.96 9.38 -6.55
C ILE A 174 13.76 9.87 -5.13
N LYS A 175 14.85 10.06 -4.37
CA LYS A 175 14.84 10.59 -3.01
C LYS A 175 14.05 11.91 -2.93
N ASN A 176 14.43 12.90 -3.73
CA ASN A 176 13.77 14.20 -3.71
C ASN A 176 12.28 14.09 -4.06
N ARG A 177 11.92 13.24 -5.03
CA ARG A 177 10.53 13.01 -5.40
C ARG A 177 9.72 12.37 -4.27
N VAL A 178 10.27 11.36 -3.59
CA VAL A 178 9.62 10.71 -2.43
C VAL A 178 9.40 11.74 -1.32
N ILE A 179 10.44 12.48 -0.94
CA ILE A 179 10.38 13.50 0.11
C ILE A 179 9.33 14.57 -0.22
N ASN A 180 9.28 15.06 -1.45
CA ASN A 180 8.28 16.04 -1.86
C ASN A 180 6.84 15.48 -1.73
N ILE A 181 6.60 14.23 -2.13
CA ILE A 181 5.27 13.62 -2.05
C ILE A 181 4.79 13.50 -0.60
N VAL A 182 5.64 13.09 0.33
CA VAL A 182 5.24 12.87 1.74
C VAL A 182 5.16 14.15 2.57
N ASN A 183 5.66 15.27 2.04
CA ASN A 183 5.59 16.58 2.69
C ASN A 183 4.44 17.46 2.15
N THR A 184 3.66 16.96 1.19
CA THR A 184 2.45 17.63 0.64
C THR A 184 1.20 17.21 1.41
#